data_355e67facfcd998816138851a8c40147
#
_entry.id   355e67facfcd998816138851a8c40147
#
_cell.length_a   1.000
_cell.length_b   1.000
_cell.length_c   1.000
_cell.angle_alpha   90.00
_cell.angle_beta   90.00
_cell.angle_gamma   90.00
#
_symmetry.space_group_name_H-M   'P 1'
#
loop_
_entity.id
_entity.type
_entity.pdbx_description
1 polymer ?
#
loop_
_entity_poly.entity_id
_entity_poly.type
_entity_poly.pdbx_seq_one_letter_code
_entity_poly.pdbx_strand_id
1 'polypeptide(L)'
;MWRIIMPNYTLKHKDHNLCTFALNRHQIDYAAFKKASLNELPLPLWRVFNYKEEFIEYETEDFLFANEEGCYLLENWLSDREIPVNRDNFHKYIQRGKTARQWMLENNAFAFTDCYWIEKETENLYWNDILKKLADVDEFYTVKDTNKSYKGYNSTLGGELEKFWYKQNNVLKLCKKVDKQYDILNAREVIASLIYQMQGYPYYCNYQFLYDSQNEVIGCTCNAFTDSNTELITAFDLLEKDNFTQQDNVYELIIQAAVSLGLSETCVREYMDIQTIVDFLITNRDRHQGNIGFLRDADSLKLIQPAPVYDSGSSKNKEGEYPESVTDTTVNGLYPTETECLSHVYNWKLIDTSKLPDASKINEILSQCVYLSEYRKQKLIDLYIGKVEYLRTLQENMVQ
;
A
#
# COMPACT_ATOMS: atom_id res chain seq x y z
N MET A 1 7.49 -4.72 -44.22
CA MET A 1 6.79 -6.00 -43.96
C MET A 1 6.41 -5.97 -42.49
N TRP A 2 5.21 -5.48 -42.17
CA TRP A 2 4.72 -5.38 -40.80
C TRP A 2 4.56 -6.80 -40.28
N ARG A 3 5.37 -7.19 -39.31
CA ARG A 3 5.12 -8.38 -38.50
C ARG A 3 3.88 -8.04 -37.70
N ILE A 4 2.75 -8.63 -38.00
CA ILE A 4 1.58 -8.62 -37.10
C ILE A 4 2.04 -9.39 -35.85
N ILE A 5 2.52 -8.68 -34.87
CA ILE A 5 2.78 -9.23 -33.55
C ILE A 5 1.39 -9.44 -32.96
N MET A 6 0.98 -10.69 -32.78
CA MET A 6 -0.27 -10.96 -32.09
C MET A 6 -0.09 -10.59 -30.61
N PRO A 7 -1.00 -9.81 -30.01
CA PRO A 7 -0.93 -9.53 -28.59
C PRO A 7 -1.03 -10.82 -27.79
N ASN A 8 -0.11 -11.02 -26.87
CA ASN A 8 -0.07 -12.20 -26.03
C ASN A 8 -0.93 -12.06 -24.76
N TYR A 9 -1.32 -10.81 -24.42
CA TYR A 9 -1.97 -10.49 -23.18
C TYR A 9 -2.99 -9.36 -23.34
N THR A 10 -4.03 -9.38 -22.51
CA THR A 10 -5.01 -8.31 -22.42
C THR A 10 -5.12 -7.83 -20.96
N LEU A 11 -4.82 -6.56 -20.71
CA LEU A 11 -5.13 -5.90 -19.45
C LEU A 11 -6.63 -5.67 -19.38
N LYS A 12 -7.24 -6.06 -18.28
CA LYS A 12 -8.68 -5.91 -18.03
C LYS A 12 -8.94 -5.21 -16.69
N HIS A 13 -10.06 -4.51 -16.64
CA HIS A 13 -10.70 -4.05 -15.42
C HIS A 13 -12.05 -4.75 -15.32
N LYS A 14 -12.23 -5.62 -14.34
CA LYS A 14 -13.34 -6.58 -14.31
C LYS A 14 -13.48 -7.30 -15.67
N ASP A 15 -14.60 -7.19 -16.37
CA ASP A 15 -14.81 -7.80 -17.69
C ASP A 15 -14.45 -6.88 -18.88
N HIS A 16 -14.00 -5.64 -18.62
CA HIS A 16 -13.67 -4.67 -19.66
C HIS A 16 -12.22 -4.80 -20.14
N ASN A 17 -12.04 -4.94 -21.45
CA ASN A 17 -10.71 -4.93 -22.06
C ASN A 17 -10.20 -3.49 -22.17
N LEU A 18 -9.01 -3.23 -21.62
CA LEU A 18 -8.41 -1.90 -21.58
C LEU A 18 -7.26 -1.73 -22.58
N CYS A 19 -6.35 -2.70 -22.62
CA CYS A 19 -5.17 -2.66 -23.43
C CYS A 19 -4.76 -4.07 -23.83
N THR A 20 -4.37 -4.26 -25.10
CA THR A 20 -3.70 -5.48 -25.56
C THR A 20 -2.22 -5.20 -25.71
N PHE A 21 -1.36 -6.14 -25.29
CA PHE A 21 0.07 -5.94 -25.35
C PHE A 21 0.82 -7.26 -25.61
N ALA A 22 2.03 -7.15 -26.12
CA ALA A 22 2.90 -8.28 -26.38
C ALA A 22 4.22 -8.13 -25.64
N LEU A 23 4.77 -9.26 -25.20
CA LEU A 23 6.07 -9.34 -24.53
C LEU A 23 7.11 -9.95 -25.47
N ASN A 24 8.24 -9.26 -25.64
CA ASN A 24 9.43 -9.78 -26.28
C ASN A 24 10.56 -9.86 -25.24
N ARG A 25 11.05 -11.08 -24.95
CA ARG A 25 12.09 -11.31 -23.93
C ARG A 25 11.82 -10.66 -22.57
N HIS A 26 10.55 -10.63 -22.15
CA HIS A 26 10.06 -10.06 -20.89
C HIS A 26 9.84 -8.53 -20.87
N GLN A 27 10.03 -7.83 -21.97
CA GLN A 27 9.69 -6.40 -22.11
C GLN A 27 8.50 -6.23 -23.04
N ILE A 28 7.72 -5.17 -22.80
CA ILE A 28 6.60 -4.81 -23.67
C ILE A 28 7.16 -4.10 -24.90
N ASP A 29 6.95 -4.69 -26.06
CA ASP A 29 7.36 -4.11 -27.35
C ASP A 29 6.17 -3.68 -28.22
N TYR A 30 4.95 -3.91 -27.73
CA TYR A 30 3.72 -3.50 -28.37
C TYR A 30 2.62 -3.29 -27.31
N ALA A 31 1.88 -2.18 -27.41
CA ALA A 31 0.68 -1.95 -26.62
C ALA A 31 -0.36 -1.14 -27.43
N ALA A 32 -1.62 -1.55 -27.35
CA ALA A 32 -2.75 -0.89 -27.98
C ALA A 32 -3.85 -0.67 -26.95
N PHE A 33 -4.09 0.59 -26.57
CA PHE A 33 -5.08 0.99 -25.59
C PHE A 33 -6.45 1.22 -26.26
N LYS A 34 -7.50 0.63 -25.70
CA LYS A 34 -8.85 0.75 -26.21
C LYS A 34 -9.44 2.11 -25.84
N LYS A 35 -9.80 2.94 -26.83
CA LYS A 35 -10.30 4.31 -26.61
C LYS A 35 -11.56 4.37 -25.75
N ALA A 36 -12.48 3.43 -25.92
CA ALA A 36 -13.74 3.38 -25.17
C ALA A 36 -13.55 3.11 -23.66
N SER A 37 -12.37 2.64 -23.23
CA SER A 37 -12.09 2.25 -21.84
C SER A 37 -10.91 3.01 -21.23
N LEU A 38 -10.49 4.13 -21.80
CA LEU A 38 -9.32 4.89 -21.30
C LEU A 38 -9.51 5.42 -19.89
N ASN A 39 -10.72 5.79 -19.51
CA ASN A 39 -11.05 6.24 -18.16
C ASN A 39 -11.02 5.12 -17.11
N GLU A 40 -11.02 3.86 -17.54
CA GLU A 40 -10.92 2.69 -16.67
C GLU A 40 -9.48 2.21 -16.45
N LEU A 41 -8.50 2.79 -17.13
CA LEU A 41 -7.09 2.47 -16.92
C LEU A 41 -6.67 2.70 -15.48
N PRO A 42 -5.68 1.96 -14.97
CA PRO A 42 -4.98 2.36 -13.73
C PRO A 42 -4.51 3.81 -13.81
N LEU A 43 -4.63 4.56 -12.72
CA LEU A 43 -4.34 6.00 -12.72
C LEU A 43 -2.98 6.38 -13.32
N PRO A 44 -1.87 5.68 -13.04
CA PRO A 44 -0.59 5.97 -13.69
C PRO A 44 -0.66 5.87 -15.23
N LEU A 45 -1.47 4.96 -15.76
CA LEU A 45 -1.64 4.79 -17.21
C LEU A 45 -2.57 5.84 -17.85
N TRP A 46 -3.27 6.69 -17.07
CA TRP A 46 -4.03 7.80 -17.62
C TRP A 46 -3.16 8.82 -18.36
N ARG A 47 -1.86 8.85 -18.08
CA ARG A 47 -0.90 9.67 -18.83
C ARG A 47 -0.93 9.40 -20.33
N VAL A 48 -1.24 8.18 -20.75
CA VAL A 48 -1.35 7.80 -22.17
C VAL A 48 -2.35 8.69 -22.93
N PHE A 49 -3.43 9.15 -22.30
CA PHE A 49 -4.39 10.02 -22.95
C PHE A 49 -4.30 11.49 -22.50
N ASN A 50 -3.82 11.78 -21.27
CA ASN A 50 -3.60 13.14 -20.80
C ASN A 50 -2.45 13.82 -21.56
N TYR A 51 -1.42 13.06 -21.93
CA TYR A 51 -0.19 13.51 -22.62
C TYR A 51 0.05 12.67 -23.89
N LYS A 52 -0.97 12.58 -24.71
CA LYS A 52 -1.05 11.69 -25.88
C LYS A 52 0.15 11.81 -26.82
N GLU A 53 0.63 13.03 -27.07
CA GLU A 53 1.75 13.30 -27.95
C GLU A 53 3.07 12.68 -27.45
N GLU A 54 3.19 12.47 -26.13
CA GLU A 54 4.38 11.86 -25.52
C GLU A 54 4.38 10.33 -25.63
N PHE A 55 3.19 9.68 -25.53
CA PHE A 55 3.07 8.24 -25.33
C PHE A 55 2.50 7.47 -26.52
N ILE A 56 1.95 8.14 -27.53
CA ILE A 56 1.23 7.51 -28.64
C ILE A 56 1.93 7.76 -29.97
N GLU A 57 2.21 6.69 -30.70
CA GLU A 57 2.79 6.73 -32.06
C GLU A 57 1.73 7.07 -33.11
N TYR A 58 0.59 6.40 -33.06
CA TYR A 58 -0.56 6.65 -33.95
C TYR A 58 -1.87 6.15 -33.33
N GLU A 59 -2.97 6.53 -33.94
CA GLU A 59 -4.30 6.10 -33.53
C GLU A 59 -5.17 5.62 -34.69
N THR A 60 -6.12 4.76 -34.35
CA THR A 60 -7.24 4.36 -35.21
C THR A 60 -8.56 4.83 -34.60
N GLU A 61 -9.70 4.45 -35.15
CA GLU A 61 -11.01 4.76 -34.60
C GLU A 61 -11.14 4.22 -33.16
N ASP A 62 -10.69 2.97 -32.93
CA ASP A 62 -10.92 2.24 -31.68
C ASP A 62 -9.72 2.23 -30.72
N PHE A 63 -8.48 2.43 -31.23
CA PHE A 63 -7.26 2.21 -30.46
C PHE A 63 -6.27 3.36 -30.53
N LEU A 64 -5.51 3.52 -29.43
CA LEU A 64 -4.27 4.28 -29.35
C LEU A 64 -3.10 3.29 -29.31
N PHE A 65 -2.17 3.41 -30.26
CA PHE A 65 -0.98 2.56 -30.34
C PHE A 65 0.18 3.26 -29.69
N ALA A 66 0.74 2.64 -28.65
CA ALA A 66 1.83 3.20 -27.88
C ALA A 66 3.13 3.25 -28.68
N ASN A 67 3.90 4.32 -28.50
CA ASN A 67 5.32 4.38 -28.86
C ASN A 67 6.17 3.68 -27.77
N GLU A 68 7.49 3.82 -27.82
CA GLU A 68 8.41 3.22 -26.85
C GLU A 68 8.13 3.71 -25.42
N GLU A 69 7.86 5.01 -25.22
CA GLU A 69 7.56 5.59 -23.91
C GLU A 69 6.21 5.11 -23.37
N GLY A 70 5.20 4.95 -24.22
CA GLY A 70 3.91 4.37 -23.83
C GLY A 70 4.00 2.89 -23.47
N CYS A 71 4.82 2.13 -24.16
CA CYS A 71 5.13 0.74 -23.79
C CYS A 71 5.89 0.68 -22.45
N TYR A 72 6.85 1.59 -22.23
CA TYR A 72 7.61 1.69 -20.99
C TYR A 72 6.71 2.08 -19.80
N LEU A 73 5.73 2.96 -20.00
CA LEU A 73 4.76 3.31 -18.97
C LEU A 73 3.95 2.08 -18.49
N LEU A 74 3.46 1.26 -19.43
CA LEU A 74 2.78 0.00 -19.10
C LEU A 74 3.73 -1.00 -18.44
N GLU A 75 5.00 -1.06 -18.88
CA GLU A 75 6.04 -1.90 -18.29
C GLU A 75 6.30 -1.54 -16.82
N ASN A 76 6.37 -0.24 -16.49
CA ASN A 76 6.55 0.23 -15.11
C ASN A 76 5.38 -0.19 -14.25
N TRP A 77 4.14 0.05 -14.70
CA TRP A 77 2.95 -0.37 -13.96
C TRP A 77 2.93 -1.89 -13.69
N LEU A 78 3.36 -2.71 -14.65
CA LEU A 78 3.49 -4.16 -14.45
C LEU A 78 4.59 -4.50 -13.44
N SER A 79 5.72 -3.79 -13.49
CA SER A 79 6.86 -4.00 -12.60
C SER A 79 6.48 -3.69 -11.14
N ASP A 80 5.68 -2.65 -10.92
CA ASP A 80 5.18 -2.27 -9.59
C ASP A 80 4.23 -3.32 -8.99
N ARG A 81 3.63 -4.16 -9.82
CA ARG A 81 2.78 -5.28 -9.39
C ARG A 81 3.57 -6.56 -9.06
N GLU A 82 4.83 -6.64 -9.42
CA GLU A 82 5.65 -7.82 -9.15
C GLU A 82 6.07 -7.90 -7.68
N ILE A 83 6.33 -9.11 -7.22
CA ILE A 83 6.99 -9.30 -5.93
C ILE A 83 8.39 -8.69 -6.01
N PRO A 84 8.74 -7.74 -5.14
CA PRO A 84 10.07 -7.14 -5.11
C PRO A 84 11.15 -8.20 -4.85
N VAL A 85 12.26 -8.14 -5.58
CA VAL A 85 13.36 -9.11 -5.46
C VAL A 85 14.05 -9.10 -4.09
N ASN A 86 13.97 -7.98 -3.37
CA ASN A 86 14.51 -7.80 -2.02
C ASN A 86 13.52 -8.21 -0.91
N ARG A 87 12.36 -8.77 -1.28
CA ARG A 87 11.39 -9.26 -0.30
C ARG A 87 11.97 -10.39 0.54
N ASP A 88 11.67 -10.34 1.83
CA ASP A 88 11.97 -11.46 2.75
C ASP A 88 11.36 -12.76 2.24
N ASN A 89 12.17 -13.80 2.25
CA ASN A 89 11.74 -15.13 1.79
C ASN A 89 11.17 -15.14 0.35
N PHE A 90 11.70 -14.30 -0.54
CA PHE A 90 11.29 -14.17 -1.94
C PHE A 90 11.03 -15.52 -2.64
N HIS A 91 11.88 -16.52 -2.38
CA HIS A 91 11.76 -17.85 -2.96
C HIS A 91 10.44 -18.59 -2.62
N LYS A 92 9.72 -18.17 -1.57
CA LYS A 92 8.42 -18.76 -1.22
C LYS A 92 7.28 -18.27 -2.12
N TYR A 93 7.47 -17.12 -2.78
CA TYR A 93 6.42 -16.48 -3.60
C TYR A 93 6.45 -16.91 -5.04
N ILE A 94 7.53 -17.50 -5.49
CA ILE A 94 7.76 -17.78 -6.91
C ILE A 94 7.95 -19.28 -7.09
N GLN A 95 7.30 -19.83 -8.10
CA GLN A 95 7.52 -21.22 -8.48
C GLN A 95 8.97 -21.39 -8.98
N ARG A 96 9.62 -22.48 -8.55
CA ARG A 96 11.00 -22.78 -8.93
C ARG A 96 11.18 -22.75 -10.45
N GLY A 97 12.17 -22.03 -10.93
CA GLY A 97 12.52 -21.90 -12.34
C GLY A 97 11.78 -20.80 -13.09
N LYS A 98 10.96 -19.96 -12.40
CA LYS A 98 10.27 -18.80 -12.97
C LYS A 98 10.82 -17.50 -12.43
N THR A 99 10.64 -16.41 -13.19
CA THR A 99 10.82 -15.05 -12.71
C THR A 99 9.55 -14.57 -11.99
N ALA A 100 9.65 -13.45 -11.23
CA ALA A 100 8.48 -12.81 -10.60
C ALA A 100 7.42 -12.46 -11.64
N ARG A 101 7.82 -11.84 -12.77
CA ARG A 101 6.96 -11.50 -13.89
C ARG A 101 6.22 -12.72 -14.46
N GLN A 102 6.96 -13.79 -14.75
CA GLN A 102 6.35 -15.01 -15.30
C GLN A 102 5.32 -15.59 -14.34
N TRP A 103 5.66 -15.67 -13.04
CA TRP A 103 4.76 -16.21 -12.03
C TRP A 103 3.52 -15.33 -11.82
N MET A 104 3.70 -14.01 -11.79
CA MET A 104 2.60 -13.06 -11.70
C MET A 104 1.64 -13.20 -12.89
N LEU A 105 2.16 -13.21 -14.12
CA LEU A 105 1.34 -13.35 -15.33
C LEU A 105 0.63 -14.71 -15.42
N GLU A 106 1.25 -15.78 -14.95
CA GLU A 106 0.60 -17.10 -14.86
C GLU A 106 -0.56 -17.13 -13.87
N ASN A 107 -0.56 -16.21 -12.91
CA ASN A 107 -1.64 -16.01 -11.95
C ASN A 107 -2.54 -14.80 -12.31
N ASN A 108 -2.54 -14.42 -13.62
CA ASN A 108 -3.34 -13.34 -14.19
C ASN A 108 -3.06 -11.96 -13.58
N ALA A 109 -1.91 -11.75 -12.96
CA ALA A 109 -1.52 -10.52 -12.24
C ALA A 109 -2.61 -10.02 -11.28
N PHE A 110 -3.43 -10.93 -10.76
CA PHE A 110 -4.54 -10.62 -9.87
C PHE A 110 -4.05 -10.12 -8.51
N ALA A 111 -4.65 -9.05 -8.00
CA ALA A 111 -4.42 -8.52 -6.66
C ALA A 111 -5.74 -8.41 -5.89
N PHE A 112 -5.70 -8.60 -4.55
CA PHE A 112 -6.87 -8.35 -3.71
C PHE A 112 -7.13 -6.89 -3.43
N THR A 113 -6.27 -6.00 -3.91
CA THR A 113 -6.31 -4.56 -3.65
C THR A 113 -6.97 -3.76 -4.77
N ASP A 114 -7.24 -4.37 -5.92
CA ASP A 114 -7.86 -3.74 -7.07
C ASP A 114 -8.61 -4.74 -7.96
N CYS A 115 -9.28 -4.25 -9.01
CA CYS A 115 -10.05 -5.07 -9.96
C CYS A 115 -9.35 -5.26 -11.31
N TYR A 116 -8.03 -4.98 -11.37
CA TYR A 116 -7.21 -5.19 -12.57
C TYR A 116 -6.63 -6.60 -12.61
N TRP A 117 -6.64 -7.18 -13.81
CA TRP A 117 -6.04 -8.48 -14.06
C TRP A 117 -5.62 -8.62 -15.53
N ILE A 118 -4.85 -9.66 -15.84
CA ILE A 118 -4.30 -9.88 -17.18
C ILE A 118 -4.76 -11.25 -17.68
N GLU A 119 -5.45 -11.23 -18.81
CA GLU A 119 -5.84 -12.41 -19.55
C GLU A 119 -4.74 -12.79 -20.55
N LYS A 120 -4.38 -14.06 -20.64
CA LYS A 120 -3.53 -14.56 -21.71
C LYS A 120 -4.37 -14.84 -22.95
N GLU A 121 -3.81 -14.67 -24.13
CA GLU A 121 -4.47 -14.94 -25.41
C GLU A 121 -5.07 -16.37 -25.50
N THR A 122 -4.48 -17.33 -24.80
CA THR A 122 -4.93 -18.72 -24.76
C THR A 122 -6.05 -19.00 -23.77
N GLU A 123 -6.45 -18.01 -23.01
CA GLU A 123 -7.52 -18.09 -21.99
C GLU A 123 -8.81 -17.44 -22.50
N ASN A 124 -9.92 -17.76 -21.86
CA ASN A 124 -11.20 -17.07 -22.05
C ASN A 124 -11.87 -17.00 -20.69
N LEU A 125 -11.45 -16.00 -19.89
CA LEU A 125 -11.86 -15.84 -18.51
C LEU A 125 -12.70 -14.58 -18.32
N TYR A 126 -13.59 -14.65 -17.34
CA TYR A 126 -14.39 -13.53 -16.87
C TYR A 126 -14.00 -13.15 -15.45
N TRP A 127 -14.39 -11.96 -15.02
CA TRP A 127 -14.12 -11.46 -13.67
C TRP A 127 -14.56 -12.45 -12.58
N ASN A 128 -15.71 -13.08 -12.76
CA ASN A 128 -16.18 -14.12 -11.82
C ASN A 128 -15.23 -15.34 -11.72
N ASP A 129 -14.47 -15.66 -12.78
CA ASP A 129 -13.49 -16.75 -12.72
C ASP A 129 -12.25 -16.33 -11.92
N ILE A 130 -11.88 -15.04 -12.04
CA ILE A 130 -10.82 -14.46 -11.23
C ILE A 130 -11.23 -14.41 -9.75
N LEU A 131 -12.47 -14.02 -9.44
CA LEU A 131 -12.98 -14.00 -8.05
C LEU A 131 -13.03 -15.39 -7.40
N LYS A 132 -13.11 -16.47 -8.16
CA LYS A 132 -13.00 -17.84 -7.60
C LYS A 132 -11.65 -18.07 -6.92
N LYS A 133 -10.59 -17.33 -7.27
CA LYS A 133 -9.32 -17.37 -6.55
C LYS A 133 -9.44 -16.94 -5.07
N LEU A 134 -10.46 -16.14 -4.73
CA LEU A 134 -10.82 -15.87 -3.33
C LEU A 134 -11.27 -17.11 -2.57
N ALA A 135 -11.92 -18.06 -3.25
CA ALA A 135 -12.33 -19.34 -2.64
C ALA A 135 -11.11 -20.21 -2.28
N ASP A 136 -10.04 -20.10 -3.07
CA ASP A 136 -8.82 -20.88 -2.94
C ASP A 136 -7.82 -20.36 -1.91
N VAL A 137 -8.13 -19.22 -1.24
CA VAL A 137 -7.27 -18.67 -0.19
C VAL A 137 -7.21 -19.64 0.99
N ASP A 138 -5.98 -19.94 1.41
CA ASP A 138 -5.73 -20.89 2.49
C ASP A 138 -6.30 -20.41 3.83
N GLU A 139 -6.90 -21.31 4.58
CA GLU A 139 -7.25 -21.06 5.98
C GLU A 139 -5.98 -20.94 6.85
N PHE A 140 -6.06 -20.17 7.91
CA PHE A 140 -4.93 -19.88 8.80
C PHE A 140 -4.16 -21.13 9.26
N TYR A 141 -4.89 -22.21 9.58
CA TYR A 141 -4.28 -23.46 10.06
C TYR A 141 -3.33 -24.11 9.06
N THR A 142 -3.49 -23.86 7.77
CA THR A 142 -2.64 -24.40 6.70
C THR A 142 -1.40 -23.54 6.43
N VAL A 143 -1.40 -22.28 6.84
CA VAL A 143 -0.31 -21.31 6.59
C VAL A 143 0.67 -21.20 7.76
N LYS A 144 0.42 -21.90 8.88
CA LYS A 144 1.32 -21.97 10.04
C LYS A 144 2.67 -22.62 9.73
N ASP A 145 2.75 -23.42 8.68
CA ASP A 145 4.01 -24.04 8.27
C ASP A 145 4.89 -23.00 7.58
N THR A 146 5.90 -22.54 8.30
CA THR A 146 6.86 -21.52 7.87
C THR A 146 7.71 -21.90 6.65
N ASN A 147 7.69 -23.18 6.25
CA ASN A 147 8.48 -23.70 5.13
C ASN A 147 7.68 -23.84 3.82
N LYS A 148 6.36 -23.55 3.85
CA LYS A 148 5.49 -23.72 2.69
C LYS A 148 5.61 -22.53 1.74
N SER A 149 5.63 -22.82 0.42
CA SER A 149 5.51 -21.80 -0.62
C SER A 149 4.12 -21.18 -0.63
N TYR A 150 4.04 -19.89 -0.90
CA TYR A 150 2.78 -19.17 -1.04
C TYR A 150 2.13 -19.46 -2.38
N LYS A 151 0.80 -19.46 -2.40
CA LYS A 151 0.01 -19.63 -3.63
C LYS A 151 0.07 -18.39 -4.52
N GLY A 152 -0.26 -18.56 -5.80
CA GLY A 152 -0.18 -17.53 -6.83
C GLY A 152 -0.96 -16.25 -6.57
N TYR A 153 -2.01 -16.27 -5.76
CA TYR A 153 -2.76 -15.07 -5.35
C TYR A 153 -1.94 -14.11 -4.45
N ASN A 154 -0.75 -14.52 -4.01
CA ASN A 154 0.21 -13.65 -3.31
C ASN A 154 1.26 -13.04 -4.27
N SER A 155 1.18 -13.30 -5.58
CA SER A 155 2.20 -12.90 -6.56
C SER A 155 2.25 -11.39 -6.85
N THR A 156 1.31 -10.61 -6.31
CA THR A 156 1.20 -9.16 -6.51
C THR A 156 1.32 -8.35 -5.21
N LEU A 157 1.73 -8.98 -4.12
CA LEU A 157 1.94 -8.27 -2.84
C LEU A 157 3.19 -7.38 -2.90
N GLY A 158 3.04 -6.07 -2.73
CA GLY A 158 4.14 -5.10 -2.67
C GLY A 158 4.91 -5.07 -1.34
N GLY A 159 6.08 -4.39 -1.31
CA GLY A 159 6.90 -4.12 -0.13
C GLY A 159 7.89 -5.23 0.24
N GLU A 160 8.82 -4.95 1.17
CA GLU A 160 9.97 -5.81 1.51
C GLU A 160 9.68 -6.91 2.53
N LEU A 161 8.73 -6.68 3.46
CA LEU A 161 8.43 -7.64 4.52
C LEU A 161 7.69 -8.86 3.96
N GLU A 162 7.92 -10.04 4.55
CA GLU A 162 7.14 -11.24 4.26
C GLU A 162 5.67 -10.98 4.59
N LYS A 163 4.80 -11.07 3.59
CA LYS A 163 3.35 -10.83 3.71
C LYS A 163 2.60 -11.94 2.99
N PHE A 164 1.43 -12.32 3.49
CA PHE A 164 0.57 -13.26 2.79
C PHE A 164 -0.90 -13.07 3.16
N TRP A 165 -1.77 -13.38 2.21
CA TRP A 165 -3.20 -13.45 2.42
C TRP A 165 -3.60 -14.81 2.97
N TYR A 166 -4.53 -14.81 3.90
CA TYR A 166 -5.16 -16.01 4.46
C TYR A 166 -6.60 -15.72 4.88
N LYS A 167 -7.38 -16.78 5.10
CA LYS A 167 -8.72 -16.67 5.69
C LYS A 167 -8.73 -17.11 7.15
N GLN A 168 -9.56 -16.45 7.92
CA GLN A 168 -9.91 -16.87 9.27
C GLN A 168 -11.39 -16.58 9.49
N ASN A 169 -12.18 -17.63 9.75
CA ASN A 169 -13.64 -17.52 9.89
C ASN A 169 -14.30 -16.85 8.66
N ASN A 170 -13.91 -17.22 7.46
CA ASN A 170 -14.34 -16.65 6.19
C ASN A 170 -13.97 -15.16 5.98
N VAL A 171 -13.19 -14.55 6.86
CA VAL A 171 -12.68 -13.18 6.68
C VAL A 171 -11.31 -13.24 6.05
N LEU A 172 -11.11 -12.54 4.93
CA LEU A 172 -9.80 -12.36 4.30
C LEU A 172 -8.94 -11.43 5.16
N LYS A 173 -7.72 -11.87 5.45
CA LYS A 173 -6.77 -11.15 6.29
C LYS A 173 -5.40 -11.09 5.63
N LEU A 174 -4.69 -9.99 5.86
CA LEU A 174 -3.28 -9.85 5.55
C LEU A 174 -2.44 -10.13 6.80
N CYS A 175 -1.48 -11.03 6.68
CA CYS A 175 -0.42 -11.21 7.67
C CYS A 175 0.84 -10.49 7.19
N LYS A 176 1.50 -9.78 8.09
CA LYS A 176 2.86 -9.25 7.94
C LYS A 176 3.77 -10.01 8.92
N LYS A 177 4.85 -10.59 8.41
CA LYS A 177 5.84 -11.30 9.22
C LYS A 177 7.17 -10.56 9.15
N VAL A 178 7.87 -10.56 10.26
CA VAL A 178 9.23 -10.04 10.34
C VAL A 178 10.10 -11.03 11.11
N ASP A 179 11.39 -11.00 10.84
CA ASP A 179 12.33 -11.70 11.71
C ASP A 179 12.22 -11.16 13.12
N LYS A 180 12.34 -12.02 14.12
CA LYS A 180 12.14 -11.69 15.55
C LYS A 180 12.94 -10.46 16.01
N GLN A 181 14.12 -10.22 15.45
CA GLN A 181 14.94 -9.03 15.74
C GLN A 181 14.26 -7.69 15.31
N TYR A 182 13.25 -7.75 14.46
CA TYR A 182 12.46 -6.62 13.97
C TYR A 182 11.03 -6.62 14.50
N ASP A 183 10.72 -7.34 15.57
CA ASP A 183 9.37 -7.42 16.17
C ASP A 183 8.77 -6.05 16.50
N ILE A 184 9.60 -5.03 16.72
CA ILE A 184 9.19 -3.65 16.93
C ILE A 184 8.35 -3.10 15.77
N LEU A 185 8.55 -3.57 14.53
CA LEU A 185 7.76 -3.15 13.37
C LEU A 185 6.29 -3.58 13.54
N ASN A 186 6.09 -4.82 14.01
CA ASN A 186 4.75 -5.33 14.33
C ASN A 186 4.13 -4.56 15.51
N ALA A 187 4.92 -4.28 16.55
CA ALA A 187 4.44 -3.54 17.72
C ALA A 187 3.98 -2.12 17.35
N ARG A 188 4.69 -1.42 16.45
CA ARG A 188 4.25 -0.10 15.98
C ARG A 188 2.91 -0.14 15.24
N GLU A 189 2.66 -1.17 14.42
CA GLU A 189 1.35 -1.37 13.79
C GLU A 189 0.24 -1.50 14.85
N VAL A 190 0.50 -2.28 15.90
CA VAL A 190 -0.45 -2.49 17.00
C VAL A 190 -0.63 -1.21 17.84
N ILE A 191 0.45 -0.48 18.13
CA ILE A 191 0.38 0.79 18.87
C ILE A 191 -0.40 1.84 18.07
N ALA A 192 -0.13 1.97 16.75
CA ALA A 192 -0.89 2.88 15.90
C ALA A 192 -2.38 2.54 15.91
N SER A 193 -2.72 1.26 15.77
CA SER A 193 -4.10 0.77 15.83
C SER A 193 -4.78 1.11 17.16
N LEU A 194 -4.07 0.95 18.28
CA LEU A 194 -4.57 1.32 19.61
C LEU A 194 -4.83 2.82 19.72
N ILE A 195 -3.93 3.67 19.20
CA ILE A 195 -4.11 5.12 19.20
C ILE A 195 -5.38 5.49 18.42
N TYR A 196 -5.53 5.03 17.18
CA TYR A 196 -6.72 5.31 16.37
C TYR A 196 -8.01 4.84 17.05
N GLN A 197 -7.99 3.64 17.64
CA GLN A 197 -9.13 3.10 18.38
C GLN A 197 -9.51 4.01 19.58
N MET A 198 -8.53 4.44 20.37
CA MET A 198 -8.77 5.28 21.54
C MET A 198 -9.24 6.69 21.18
N GLN A 199 -8.87 7.20 19.98
CA GLN A 199 -9.38 8.44 19.42
C GLN A 199 -10.79 8.27 18.78
N GLY A 200 -11.29 7.05 18.59
CA GLY A 200 -12.54 6.79 17.89
C GLY A 200 -12.47 7.09 16.39
N TYR A 201 -11.28 7.09 15.82
CA TYR A 201 -11.09 7.34 14.40
C TYR A 201 -11.48 6.11 13.56
N PRO A 202 -12.32 6.23 12.50
CA PRO A 202 -12.89 5.05 11.84
C PRO A 202 -11.99 4.46 10.73
N TYR A 203 -11.08 5.23 10.14
CA TYR A 203 -10.32 4.81 8.95
C TYR A 203 -8.91 4.33 9.33
N TYR A 204 -8.80 3.16 9.95
CA TYR A 204 -7.50 2.54 10.28
C TYR A 204 -7.57 1.02 10.18
N CYS A 205 -6.46 0.39 9.82
CA CYS A 205 -6.29 -1.06 9.91
C CYS A 205 -6.13 -1.46 11.37
N ASN A 206 -7.06 -2.27 11.89
CA ASN A 206 -6.96 -2.78 13.25
C ASN A 206 -5.96 -3.95 13.29
N TYR A 207 -4.68 -3.63 13.37
CA TYR A 207 -3.62 -4.63 13.48
C TYR A 207 -3.61 -5.25 14.87
N GLN A 208 -3.44 -6.57 14.89
CA GLN A 208 -3.30 -7.38 16.09
C GLN A 208 -2.10 -8.30 15.92
N PHE A 209 -1.45 -8.66 17.03
CA PHE A 209 -0.42 -9.70 16.98
C PHE A 209 -1.00 -11.02 16.52
N LEU A 210 -0.24 -11.73 15.72
CA LEU A 210 -0.53 -13.08 15.27
C LEU A 210 0.39 -14.05 16.02
N TYR A 211 -0.21 -15.04 16.67
CA TYR A 211 0.50 -16.01 17.49
C TYR A 211 0.52 -17.39 16.83
N ASP A 212 1.58 -18.12 17.01
CA ASP A 212 1.68 -19.53 16.62
C ASP A 212 1.00 -20.46 17.65
N SER A 213 1.20 -21.79 17.46
CA SER A 213 0.65 -22.80 18.37
C SER A 213 1.34 -22.85 19.75
N GLN A 214 2.51 -22.20 19.89
CA GLN A 214 3.27 -22.09 21.13
C GLN A 214 3.02 -20.76 21.85
N ASN A 215 2.09 -19.98 21.33
CA ASN A 215 1.76 -18.63 21.80
C ASN A 215 2.92 -17.61 21.65
N GLU A 216 3.80 -17.85 20.65
CA GLU A 216 4.83 -16.88 20.27
C GLU A 216 4.30 -15.95 19.16
N VAL A 217 4.66 -14.68 19.21
CA VAL A 217 4.33 -13.71 18.14
C VAL A 217 5.10 -14.09 16.88
N ILE A 218 4.38 -14.29 15.78
CA ILE A 218 4.95 -14.60 14.46
C ILE A 218 4.72 -13.47 13.43
N GLY A 219 4.01 -12.43 13.82
CA GLY A 219 3.71 -11.29 12.95
C GLY A 219 2.58 -10.44 13.50
N CYS A 220 2.06 -9.55 12.66
CA CYS A 220 0.79 -8.87 12.90
C CYS A 220 -0.18 -9.10 11.74
N THR A 221 -1.46 -8.91 12.00
CA THR A 221 -2.52 -9.16 11.03
C THR A 221 -3.64 -8.15 11.11
N CYS A 222 -4.25 -7.82 9.97
CA CYS A 222 -5.48 -7.04 9.88
C CYS A 222 -6.45 -7.65 8.87
N ASN A 223 -7.71 -7.25 8.91
CA ASN A 223 -8.67 -7.61 7.88
C ASN A 223 -8.33 -6.93 6.56
N ALA A 224 -8.63 -7.57 5.42
CA ALA A 224 -8.69 -6.89 4.14
C ALA A 224 -9.74 -5.78 4.20
N PHE A 225 -9.47 -4.66 3.53
CA PHE A 225 -10.37 -3.50 3.47
C PHE A 225 -10.82 -3.17 2.04
N THR A 226 -10.44 -4.00 1.09
CA THR A 226 -10.88 -4.00 -0.31
C THR A 226 -11.68 -5.26 -0.60
N ASP A 227 -12.52 -5.20 -1.61
CA ASP A 227 -13.33 -6.32 -2.10
C ASP A 227 -13.45 -6.29 -3.64
N SER A 228 -14.42 -7.02 -4.20
CA SER A 228 -14.65 -7.07 -5.65
C SER A 228 -15.20 -5.77 -6.26
N ASN A 229 -15.55 -4.79 -5.45
CA ASN A 229 -16.15 -3.52 -5.86
C ASN A 229 -15.36 -2.30 -5.37
N THR A 230 -14.35 -2.50 -4.54
CA THR A 230 -13.54 -1.41 -3.99
C THR A 230 -12.05 -1.64 -4.27
N GLU A 231 -11.36 -0.59 -4.64
CA GLU A 231 -9.95 -0.59 -4.99
C GLU A 231 -9.17 0.35 -4.10
N LEU A 232 -7.95 -0.05 -3.76
CA LEU A 232 -6.98 0.83 -3.11
C LEU A 232 -6.28 1.68 -4.17
N ILE A 233 -6.40 2.98 -4.05
CA ILE A 233 -5.65 3.96 -4.82
C ILE A 233 -4.67 4.64 -3.88
N THR A 234 -3.38 4.58 -4.18
CA THR A 234 -2.37 5.24 -3.36
C THR A 234 -2.20 6.71 -3.74
N ALA A 235 -1.63 7.52 -2.84
CA ALA A 235 -1.26 8.89 -3.18
C ALA A 235 -0.18 8.90 -4.29
N PHE A 236 0.65 7.86 -4.40
CA PHE A 236 1.57 7.69 -5.51
C PHE A 236 0.81 7.61 -6.85
N ASP A 237 -0.21 6.75 -6.95
CA ASP A 237 -1.03 6.62 -8.15
C ASP A 237 -1.74 7.93 -8.52
N LEU A 238 -2.22 8.67 -7.49
CA LEU A 238 -2.88 9.96 -7.71
C LEU A 238 -1.94 11.00 -8.33
N LEU A 239 -0.70 11.06 -7.83
CA LEU A 239 0.30 12.02 -8.31
C LEU A 239 0.86 11.63 -9.67
N GLU A 240 1.08 10.32 -9.91
CA GLU A 240 1.52 9.79 -11.19
C GLU A 240 0.52 10.09 -12.33
N LYS A 241 -0.78 10.07 -12.04
CA LYS A 241 -1.83 10.40 -13.01
C LYS A 241 -1.58 11.72 -13.74
N ASP A 242 -1.13 12.75 -13.00
CA ASP A 242 -0.96 14.12 -13.50
C ASP A 242 0.52 14.54 -13.63
N ASN A 243 1.45 13.60 -13.47
CA ASN A 243 2.91 13.83 -13.60
C ASN A 243 3.44 14.96 -12.69
N PHE A 244 2.97 15.01 -11.43
CA PHE A 244 3.45 16.00 -10.47
C PHE A 244 4.91 15.73 -10.07
N THR A 245 5.68 16.82 -9.93
CA THR A 245 7.07 16.75 -9.47
C THR A 245 7.18 17.01 -7.97
N GLN A 246 8.22 16.47 -7.32
CA GLN A 246 8.47 16.62 -5.87
C GLN A 246 8.80 18.06 -5.42
N GLN A 247 8.83 19.04 -6.31
CA GLN A 247 9.15 20.43 -5.96
C GLN A 247 7.97 21.23 -5.41
N ASP A 248 6.75 20.67 -5.49
CA ASP A 248 5.52 21.31 -5.05
C ASP A 248 5.17 20.87 -3.61
N ASN A 249 4.19 21.54 -3.00
CA ASN A 249 3.65 21.13 -1.72
C ASN A 249 2.88 19.81 -1.89
N VAL A 250 3.58 18.68 -1.73
CA VAL A 250 3.05 17.32 -1.96
C VAL A 250 1.81 17.04 -1.13
N TYR A 251 1.74 17.60 0.09
CA TYR A 251 0.56 17.45 0.95
C TYR A 251 -0.69 18.03 0.30
N GLU A 252 -0.60 19.27 -0.21
CA GLU A 252 -1.70 19.94 -0.91
C GLU A 252 -2.02 19.28 -2.26
N LEU A 253 -1.03 18.79 -2.98
CA LEU A 253 -1.25 18.07 -4.24
C LEU A 253 -2.07 16.80 -4.03
N ILE A 254 -1.77 16.02 -2.99
CA ILE A 254 -2.54 14.81 -2.63
C ILE A 254 -3.99 15.19 -2.33
N ILE A 255 -4.21 16.26 -1.54
CA ILE A 255 -5.55 16.73 -1.19
C ILE A 255 -6.32 17.13 -2.47
N GLN A 256 -5.72 17.97 -3.32
CA GLN A 256 -6.36 18.43 -4.56
C GLN A 256 -6.69 17.27 -5.50
N ALA A 257 -5.76 16.33 -5.67
CA ALA A 257 -5.97 15.16 -6.50
C ALA A 257 -7.11 14.27 -5.97
N ALA A 258 -7.17 14.02 -4.67
CA ALA A 258 -8.25 13.24 -4.07
C ALA A 258 -9.61 13.94 -4.16
N VAL A 259 -9.64 15.27 -3.98
CA VAL A 259 -10.85 16.09 -4.15
C VAL A 259 -11.35 16.07 -5.61
N SER A 260 -10.44 16.15 -6.58
CA SER A 260 -10.80 16.10 -8.01
C SER A 260 -11.48 14.79 -8.42
N LEU A 261 -11.23 13.71 -7.66
CA LEU A 261 -11.81 12.38 -7.87
C LEU A 261 -13.02 12.08 -6.96
N GLY A 262 -13.53 13.07 -6.22
CA GLY A 262 -14.83 12.99 -5.56
C GLY A 262 -14.87 13.10 -4.06
N LEU A 263 -13.74 13.17 -3.35
CA LEU A 263 -13.73 13.32 -1.88
C LEU A 263 -13.94 14.78 -1.47
N SER A 264 -14.47 14.98 -0.26
CA SER A 264 -14.51 16.32 0.33
C SER A 264 -13.12 16.72 0.85
N GLU A 265 -12.76 17.99 0.67
CA GLU A 265 -11.49 18.53 1.14
C GLU A 265 -11.29 18.33 2.65
N THR A 266 -12.33 18.61 3.44
CA THR A 266 -12.30 18.44 4.90
C THR A 266 -11.94 17.00 5.26
N CYS A 267 -12.59 16.01 4.64
CA CYS A 267 -12.33 14.60 4.93
C CYS A 267 -10.88 14.20 4.60
N VAL A 268 -10.35 14.67 3.48
CA VAL A 268 -8.97 14.36 3.07
C VAL A 268 -7.96 15.06 3.99
N ARG A 269 -8.19 16.33 4.36
CA ARG A 269 -7.33 17.05 5.31
C ARG A 269 -7.29 16.38 6.68
N GLU A 270 -8.44 16.04 7.25
CA GLU A 270 -8.53 15.35 8.52
C GLU A 270 -7.82 13.98 8.49
N TYR A 271 -7.94 13.25 7.39
CA TYR A 271 -7.23 11.98 7.19
C TYR A 271 -5.71 12.18 7.17
N MET A 272 -5.22 13.16 6.42
CA MET A 272 -3.79 13.47 6.33
C MET A 272 -3.25 13.97 7.66
N ASP A 273 -3.97 14.86 8.33
CA ASP A 273 -3.57 15.46 9.61
C ASP A 273 -3.44 14.39 10.71
N ILE A 274 -4.48 13.57 10.90
CA ILE A 274 -4.46 12.56 11.96
C ILE A 274 -3.39 11.49 11.72
N GLN A 275 -3.19 11.10 10.46
CA GLN A 275 -2.15 10.15 10.09
C GLN A 275 -0.76 10.72 10.41
N THR A 276 -0.50 11.98 10.04
CA THR A 276 0.78 12.65 10.30
C THR A 276 1.06 12.77 11.81
N ILE A 277 0.04 13.11 12.62
CA ILE A 277 0.20 13.21 14.08
C ILE A 277 0.47 11.83 14.70
N VAL A 278 -0.24 10.78 14.25
CA VAL A 278 -0.01 9.43 14.79
C VAL A 278 1.36 8.90 14.36
N ASP A 279 1.78 9.11 13.11
CA ASP A 279 3.11 8.74 12.63
C ASP A 279 4.22 9.40 13.45
N PHE A 280 4.07 10.68 13.81
CA PHE A 280 4.97 11.35 14.73
C PHE A 280 5.00 10.65 16.10
N LEU A 281 3.84 10.37 16.71
CA LEU A 281 3.77 9.76 18.05
C LEU A 281 4.47 8.39 18.11
N ILE A 282 4.32 7.56 17.08
CA ILE A 282 4.93 6.21 17.03
C ILE A 282 6.31 6.17 16.39
N THR A 283 6.82 7.31 15.93
CA THR A 283 8.09 7.41 15.18
C THR A 283 8.06 6.53 13.93
N ASN A 284 6.99 6.65 13.14
CA ASN A 284 6.94 6.02 11.84
C ASN A 284 7.86 6.78 10.87
N ARG A 285 8.88 6.11 10.35
CA ARG A 285 9.89 6.71 9.47
C ARG A 285 9.68 6.42 7.99
N ASP A 286 8.53 5.85 7.62
CA ASP A 286 8.33 5.33 6.26
C ASP A 286 6.93 5.64 5.69
N ARG A 287 6.38 6.82 6.01
CA ARG A 287 5.09 7.29 5.46
C ARG A 287 5.30 7.97 4.11
N HIS A 288 5.71 7.23 3.11
CA HIS A 288 5.79 7.71 1.73
C HIS A 288 4.41 7.64 1.04
N GLN A 289 4.31 8.19 -0.17
CA GLN A 289 3.06 8.29 -0.96
C GLN A 289 2.38 6.94 -1.21
N GLY A 290 3.12 5.84 -1.31
CA GLY A 290 2.57 4.49 -1.44
C GLY A 290 1.89 3.96 -0.18
N ASN A 291 2.12 4.59 0.99
CA ASN A 291 1.54 4.22 2.28
C ASN A 291 0.39 5.17 2.72
N ILE A 292 -0.07 6.03 1.82
CA ILE A 292 -1.24 6.87 1.96
C ILE A 292 -2.24 6.40 0.91
N GLY A 293 -3.47 6.10 1.30
CA GLY A 293 -4.42 5.49 0.38
C GLY A 293 -5.84 6.02 0.47
N PHE A 294 -6.59 5.77 -0.59
CA PHE A 294 -7.99 6.08 -0.73
C PHE A 294 -8.72 4.88 -1.33
N LEU A 295 -9.98 4.69 -0.97
CA LEU A 295 -10.81 3.67 -1.58
C LEU A 295 -11.59 4.27 -2.74
N ARG A 296 -11.54 3.57 -3.88
CA ARG A 296 -12.27 3.87 -5.10
C ARG A 296 -13.36 2.83 -5.33
N ASP A 297 -14.54 3.27 -5.70
CA ASP A 297 -15.57 2.39 -6.23
C ASP A 297 -15.20 1.95 -7.65
N ALA A 298 -15.13 0.64 -7.87
CA ALA A 298 -14.61 0.07 -9.11
C ALA A 298 -15.53 0.30 -10.33
N ASP A 299 -16.82 0.57 -10.14
CA ASP A 299 -17.76 0.78 -11.24
C ASP A 299 -17.84 2.27 -11.62
N SER A 300 -17.95 3.15 -10.64
CA SER A 300 -18.03 4.60 -10.88
C SER A 300 -16.66 5.26 -11.04
N LEU A 301 -15.59 4.61 -10.66
CA LEU A 301 -14.20 5.08 -10.65
C LEU A 301 -13.96 6.33 -9.79
N LYS A 302 -14.88 6.62 -8.87
CA LYS A 302 -14.78 7.75 -7.94
C LYS A 302 -14.20 7.29 -6.61
N LEU A 303 -13.41 8.16 -6.00
CA LEU A 303 -13.01 7.93 -4.62
C LEU A 303 -14.23 8.08 -3.71
N ILE A 304 -14.38 7.13 -2.76
CA ILE A 304 -15.53 7.05 -1.87
C ILE A 304 -15.19 7.43 -0.43
N GLN A 305 -13.96 7.15 0.00
CA GLN A 305 -13.46 7.50 1.33
C GLN A 305 -11.94 7.34 1.40
N PRO A 306 -11.27 7.88 2.45
CA PRO A 306 -9.90 7.50 2.78
C PRO A 306 -9.81 5.98 3.02
N ALA A 307 -8.72 5.36 2.60
CA ALA A 307 -8.44 3.98 2.98
C ALA A 307 -8.15 3.92 4.49
N PRO A 308 -8.44 2.79 5.16
CA PRO A 308 -7.94 2.58 6.51
C PRO A 308 -6.43 2.79 6.55
N VAL A 309 -5.92 3.62 7.49
CA VAL A 309 -4.47 3.85 7.63
C VAL A 309 -3.77 2.53 7.83
N TYR A 310 -2.79 2.24 6.99
CA TYR A 310 -2.03 0.99 6.96
C TYR A 310 -0.52 1.30 6.92
N ASP A 311 0.29 0.28 7.11
CA ASP A 311 1.76 0.33 7.01
C ASP A 311 2.39 1.41 7.92
N SER A 312 2.02 1.36 9.23
CA SER A 312 2.54 2.26 10.26
C SER A 312 3.79 1.69 10.96
N GLY A 313 4.22 0.48 10.57
CA GLY A 313 5.31 -0.26 11.23
C GLY A 313 6.71 0.30 10.97
N SER A 314 6.89 1.25 10.04
CA SER A 314 8.19 1.70 9.55
C SER A 314 8.94 0.63 8.71
N SER A 315 10.19 0.85 8.33
CA SER A 315 10.98 -0.08 7.53
C SER A 315 12.21 -0.60 8.29
N LYS A 316 12.71 -1.80 7.92
CA LYS A 316 13.89 -2.44 8.54
C LYS A 316 15.13 -1.56 8.50
N ASN A 317 15.35 -0.86 7.39
CA ASN A 317 16.53 -0.02 7.19
C ASN A 317 16.59 1.18 8.14
N LYS A 318 15.49 1.48 8.82
CA LYS A 318 15.38 2.59 9.78
C LYS A 318 15.44 2.12 11.23
N GLU A 319 15.55 0.81 11.48
CA GLU A 319 15.58 0.21 12.84
C GLU A 319 16.99 -0.01 13.33
N GLY A 320 17.62 0.89 13.89
CA GLY A 320 18.96 0.76 14.50
C GLY A 320 19.38 2.02 15.20
N GLU A 321 18.85 3.12 14.72
CA GLU A 321 19.12 4.45 15.25
C GLU A 321 17.88 4.94 16.01
N TYR A 322 17.98 4.99 17.34
CA TYR A 322 16.93 5.66 18.15
C TYR A 322 17.20 7.15 18.08
N PRO A 323 16.18 7.98 17.77
CA PRO A 323 16.38 9.42 17.82
C PRO A 323 16.80 9.83 19.25
N GLU A 324 17.81 10.66 19.34
CA GLU A 324 18.27 11.23 20.60
C GLU A 324 17.35 12.36 21.06
N SER A 325 16.59 12.94 20.14
CA SER A 325 15.67 14.05 20.35
C SER A 325 14.24 13.68 19.97
N VAL A 326 13.27 14.32 20.62
CA VAL A 326 11.84 14.16 20.34
C VAL A 326 11.48 14.66 18.92
N THR A 327 12.24 15.60 18.36
CA THR A 327 11.87 16.35 17.15
C THR A 327 12.82 16.20 15.96
N ASP A 328 13.95 15.53 16.10
CA ASP A 328 15.01 15.50 15.07
C ASP A 328 15.05 14.21 14.22
N THR A 329 13.91 13.55 14.07
CA THR A 329 13.90 12.30 13.32
C THR A 329 13.83 12.56 11.82
N THR A 330 14.84 12.09 11.09
CA THR A 330 14.81 11.98 9.63
C THR A 330 13.88 10.84 9.23
N VAL A 331 13.01 11.09 8.25
CA VAL A 331 12.01 10.13 7.78
C VAL A 331 12.07 9.96 6.26
N ASN A 332 11.57 8.85 5.76
CA ASN A 332 11.21 8.63 4.37
C ASN A 332 9.70 8.88 4.25
N GLY A 333 9.30 10.14 4.39
CA GLY A 333 7.90 10.57 4.37
C GLY A 333 7.62 11.48 3.18
N LEU A 334 6.54 12.23 3.27
CA LEU A 334 6.25 13.30 2.31
C LEU A 334 7.29 14.42 2.37
N TYR A 335 7.90 14.62 3.54
CA TYR A 335 8.99 15.55 3.79
C TYR A 335 10.12 14.86 4.57
N PRO A 336 11.36 15.38 4.52
CA PRO A 336 12.53 14.69 5.07
C PRO A 336 12.56 14.52 6.59
N THR A 337 11.82 15.36 7.34
CA THR A 337 11.81 15.32 8.81
C THR A 337 10.41 15.26 9.39
N GLU A 338 10.27 14.71 10.59
CA GLU A 338 9.00 14.69 11.31
C GLU A 338 8.44 16.10 11.56
N THR A 339 9.31 17.07 11.86
CA THR A 339 8.89 18.45 12.10
C THR A 339 8.40 19.14 10.83
N GLU A 340 8.99 18.87 9.69
CA GLU A 340 8.47 19.34 8.40
C GLU A 340 7.11 18.69 8.10
N CYS A 341 6.94 17.39 8.30
CA CYS A 341 5.65 16.74 8.15
C CYS A 341 4.58 17.39 9.06
N LEU A 342 4.91 17.61 10.34
CA LEU A 342 4.01 18.26 11.30
C LEU A 342 3.65 19.70 10.92
N SER A 343 4.53 20.44 10.24
CA SER A 343 4.25 21.83 9.84
C SER A 343 3.09 21.98 8.86
N HIS A 344 2.67 20.87 8.22
CA HIS A 344 1.53 20.82 7.30
C HIS A 344 0.22 20.41 7.98
N VAL A 345 0.24 20.03 9.26
CA VAL A 345 -0.96 19.69 10.01
C VAL A 345 -1.79 20.95 10.28
N TYR A 346 -3.01 20.93 9.80
CA TYR A 346 -3.95 22.04 9.95
C TYR A 346 -4.81 21.93 11.22
N ASN A 347 -5.31 20.73 11.53
CA ASN A 347 -6.22 20.50 12.65
C ASN A 347 -5.60 19.64 13.76
N TRP A 348 -4.91 20.26 14.68
CA TRP A 348 -4.29 19.59 15.83
C TRP A 348 -5.28 18.99 16.84
N LYS A 349 -6.56 19.41 16.80
CA LYS A 349 -7.60 18.94 17.73
C LYS A 349 -8.16 17.56 17.36
N LEU A 350 -7.73 16.98 16.26
CA LEU A 350 -8.09 15.61 15.86
C LEU A 350 -7.58 14.56 16.84
N ILE A 351 -6.53 14.85 17.59
CA ILE A 351 -6.00 13.99 18.64
C ILE A 351 -6.30 14.60 20.02
N ASP A 352 -7.10 13.90 20.81
CA ASP A 352 -7.31 14.17 22.23
C ASP A 352 -6.17 13.51 23.03
N THR A 353 -5.20 14.31 23.47
CA THR A 353 -4.03 13.80 24.20
C THR A 353 -4.37 13.15 25.55
N SER A 354 -5.56 13.40 26.10
CA SER A 354 -6.03 12.72 27.31
C SER A 354 -6.46 11.27 27.06
N LYS A 355 -6.75 10.92 25.81
CA LYS A 355 -7.13 9.58 25.36
C LYS A 355 -5.98 8.78 24.75
N LEU A 356 -4.76 9.30 24.78
CA LEU A 356 -3.60 8.55 24.28
C LEU A 356 -3.24 7.40 25.23
N PRO A 357 -2.69 6.27 24.73
CA PRO A 357 -2.17 5.20 25.58
C PRO A 357 -1.14 5.74 26.56
N ASP A 358 -1.19 5.31 27.79
CA ASP A 358 -0.16 5.61 28.78
C ASP A 358 1.08 4.70 28.61
N ALA A 359 2.14 4.98 29.36
CA ALA A 359 3.39 4.21 29.36
C ALA A 359 3.15 2.72 29.64
N SER A 360 2.19 2.37 30.49
CA SER A 360 1.88 0.99 30.86
C SER A 360 1.32 0.19 29.66
N LYS A 361 0.39 0.78 28.92
CA LYS A 361 -0.18 0.14 27.72
C LYS A 361 0.85 0.00 26.59
N ILE A 362 1.71 1.01 26.41
CA ILE A 362 2.81 0.91 25.44
C ILE A 362 3.77 -0.20 25.85
N ASN A 363 4.14 -0.28 27.14
CA ASN A 363 5.00 -1.33 27.65
C ASN A 363 4.40 -2.74 27.50
N GLU A 364 3.11 -2.90 27.70
CA GLU A 364 2.39 -4.17 27.49
C GLU A 364 2.56 -4.66 26.05
N ILE A 365 2.39 -3.79 25.06
CA ILE A 365 2.58 -4.12 23.64
C ILE A 365 4.06 -4.44 23.36
N LEU A 366 4.99 -3.59 23.81
CA LEU A 366 6.43 -3.79 23.59
C LEU A 366 6.96 -5.05 24.28
N SER A 367 6.32 -5.52 25.35
CA SER A 367 6.67 -6.76 26.06
C SER A 367 6.47 -8.00 25.20
N GLN A 368 5.67 -7.94 24.15
CA GLN A 368 5.54 -9.01 23.16
C GLN A 368 6.77 -9.14 22.25
N CYS A 369 7.64 -8.11 22.21
CA CYS A 369 8.87 -8.10 21.42
C CYS A 369 10.00 -8.74 22.24
N VAL A 370 10.16 -10.06 22.10
CA VAL A 370 11.10 -10.84 22.93
C VAL A 370 12.58 -10.50 22.69
N TYR A 371 12.95 -10.01 21.52
CA TYR A 371 14.33 -9.62 21.19
C TYR A 371 14.64 -8.16 21.49
N LEU A 372 13.64 -7.39 21.92
CA LEU A 372 13.82 -6.00 22.32
C LEU A 372 14.30 -5.95 23.79
N SER A 373 15.52 -5.45 24.02
CA SER A 373 16.05 -5.33 25.39
C SER A 373 15.22 -4.36 26.23
N GLU A 374 15.18 -4.55 27.55
CA GLU A 374 14.46 -3.65 28.49
C GLU A 374 14.94 -2.19 28.36
N TYR A 375 16.24 -1.99 28.15
CA TYR A 375 16.79 -0.66 27.88
C TYR A 375 16.17 -0.01 26.63
N ARG A 376 16.02 -0.78 25.55
CA ARG A 376 15.41 -0.29 24.31
C ARG A 376 13.92 -0.04 24.46
N LYS A 377 13.20 -0.91 25.16
CA LYS A 377 11.78 -0.72 25.51
C LYS A 377 11.57 0.60 26.25
N GLN A 378 12.39 0.83 27.31
CA GLN A 378 12.30 2.06 28.07
C GLN A 378 12.57 3.31 27.24
N LYS A 379 13.60 3.27 26.39
CA LYS A 379 13.89 4.36 25.44
C LYS A 379 12.71 4.69 24.52
N LEU A 380 12.03 3.67 23.99
CA LEU A 380 10.85 3.86 23.13
C LEU A 380 9.67 4.46 23.89
N ILE A 381 9.47 4.02 25.13
CA ILE A 381 8.43 4.56 26.02
C ILE A 381 8.73 6.03 26.34
N ASP A 382 9.96 6.35 26.74
CA ASP A 382 10.38 7.71 27.06
C ASP A 382 10.22 8.64 25.84
N LEU A 383 10.60 8.16 24.65
CA LEU A 383 10.41 8.90 23.40
C LEU A 383 8.93 9.16 23.10
N TYR A 384 8.08 8.13 23.23
CA TYR A 384 6.65 8.27 23.03
C TYR A 384 6.05 9.31 24.01
N ILE A 385 6.37 9.22 25.30
CA ILE A 385 5.89 10.17 26.31
C ILE A 385 6.37 11.58 25.99
N GLY A 386 7.65 11.76 25.63
CA GLY A 386 8.17 13.07 25.21
C GLY A 386 7.44 13.65 24.00
N LYS A 387 7.06 12.81 23.03
CA LYS A 387 6.25 13.24 21.87
C LYS A 387 4.81 13.61 22.25
N VAL A 388 4.20 12.91 23.19
CA VAL A 388 2.88 13.28 23.73
C VAL A 388 2.94 14.64 24.41
N GLU A 389 3.97 14.91 25.21
CA GLU A 389 4.16 16.21 25.88
C GLU A 389 4.42 17.33 24.87
N TYR A 390 5.23 17.05 23.84
CA TYR A 390 5.48 18.00 22.75
C TYR A 390 4.17 18.34 22.00
N LEU A 391 3.36 17.33 21.68
CA LEU A 391 2.06 17.53 21.04
C LEU A 391 1.11 18.39 21.89
N ARG A 392 1.06 18.18 23.21
CA ARG A 392 0.28 19.03 24.13
C ARG A 392 0.72 20.49 24.06
N THR A 393 2.03 20.71 24.10
CA THR A 393 2.60 22.07 23.99
C THR A 393 2.22 22.74 22.67
N LEU A 394 2.25 22.00 21.54
CA LEU A 394 1.80 22.53 20.25
C LEU A 394 0.31 22.90 20.27
N GLN A 395 -0.54 22.03 20.84
CA GLN A 395 -1.98 22.29 20.94
C GLN A 395 -2.29 23.51 21.80
N GLU A 396 -1.58 23.72 22.93
CA GLU A 396 -1.73 24.87 23.81
C GLU A 396 -1.33 26.18 23.12
N ASN A 397 -0.24 26.18 22.37
CA ASN A 397 0.25 27.35 21.64
C ASN A 397 -0.68 27.80 20.50
N MET A 398 -1.48 26.89 19.95
CA MET A 398 -2.45 27.19 18.88
C MET A 398 -3.79 27.73 19.40
N VAL A 399 -4.03 27.70 20.70
CA VAL A 399 -5.26 28.22 21.37
C VAL A 399 -5.08 29.70 21.78
N GLN A 400 -3.86 30.22 21.75
CA GLN A 400 -3.54 31.63 21.97
C GLN A 400 -3.53 32.42 20.66
#